data_bb2508649cb2b0ea87e59176edcd6976
#
_entry.id   bb2508649cb2b0ea87e59176edcd6976
#
_cell.length_a   1.000
_cell.length_b   1.000
_cell.length_c   1.000
_cell.angle_alpha   90.00
_cell.angle_beta   90.00
_cell.angle_gamma   90.00
#
_symmetry.space_group_name_H-M   'P 1'
#
loop_
_entity.id
_entity.type
_entity.pdbx_description
1 polymer ?
#
loop_
_entity_poly.entity_id
_entity_poly.type
_entity_poly.pdbx_seq_one_letter_code
_entity_poly.pdbx_strand_id
1 'polypeptide(L)'
;TGSTPHAFRFENDVLQKGVPDLLFVEAAVNDDTNKCNYIQQVRGMEGIVRHARTFSPAMDIVMLHFIYDPFIPLLDKGMQPQVIMSHESVANHYNVSSINLAEEVAYRMRDGEFDWKQFGGTHPAWDGHKYYAATINHLFDLEWGGDVAKKTVQPHEVPEQPIDAYSYDKGVFIDIRSAKQLNGWKVVEDWMPTVKGNTRKGFVHVPMLVADRASASLSFSFEGRAVGIFCAAGPQACVLEYSIDGAPFKK
;
A
#
# COMPACT_ATOMS: atom_id res chain seq x y z
N THR A 1 0.88 -5.82 -1.95
CA THR A 1 0.91 -4.65 -2.86
C THR A 1 1.46 -3.45 -2.10
N GLY A 2 2.21 -2.56 -2.76
CA GLY A 2 2.81 -1.39 -2.13
C GLY A 2 1.87 -0.18 -2.02
N SER A 3 2.41 0.97 -1.62
CA SER A 3 1.66 2.20 -1.35
C SER A 3 0.91 2.74 -2.58
N THR A 4 1.54 2.70 -3.77
CA THR A 4 0.89 3.19 -5.00
C THR A 4 -0.44 2.49 -5.30
N PRO A 5 -0.53 1.14 -5.42
CA PRO A 5 -1.82 0.48 -5.61
C PRO A 5 -2.80 0.73 -4.46
N HIS A 6 -2.32 0.87 -3.22
CA HIS A 6 -3.18 1.18 -2.09
C HIS A 6 -3.84 2.57 -2.26
N ALA A 7 -3.08 3.60 -2.66
CA ALA A 7 -3.61 4.94 -2.87
C ALA A 7 -4.75 4.97 -3.91
N PHE A 8 -4.60 4.23 -5.03
CA PHE A 8 -5.63 4.17 -6.08
C PHE A 8 -6.86 3.32 -5.70
N ARG A 9 -6.69 2.32 -4.83
CA ARG A 9 -7.76 1.42 -4.40
C ARG A 9 -8.43 1.84 -3.10
N PHE A 10 -7.90 2.83 -2.41
CA PHE A 10 -8.29 3.20 -1.06
C PHE A 10 -9.78 3.52 -0.95
N GLU A 11 -10.31 4.31 -1.87
CA GLU A 11 -11.73 4.64 -1.89
C GLU A 11 -12.60 3.39 -2.05
N ASN A 12 -12.32 2.56 -3.05
CA ASN A 12 -13.13 1.38 -3.37
C ASN A 12 -13.03 0.27 -2.30
N ASP A 13 -11.83 0.04 -1.78
CA ASP A 13 -11.55 -1.11 -0.92
C ASP A 13 -11.74 -0.80 0.57
N VAL A 14 -11.66 0.47 0.96
CA VAL A 14 -11.78 0.92 2.34
C VAL A 14 -12.99 1.84 2.51
N LEU A 15 -12.96 3.06 1.97
CA LEU A 15 -13.95 4.09 2.29
C LEU A 15 -15.38 3.70 1.89
N GLN A 16 -15.56 3.03 0.77
CA GLN A 16 -16.87 2.54 0.33
C GLN A 16 -17.37 1.31 1.11
N LYS A 17 -16.50 0.66 1.90
CA LYS A 17 -16.88 -0.48 2.76
C LYS A 17 -17.28 -0.04 4.17
N GLY A 18 -16.85 1.11 4.57
CA GLY A 18 -17.09 1.75 5.86
C GLY A 18 -15.96 2.68 6.21
N VAL A 19 -16.27 3.86 6.71
CA VAL A 19 -15.25 4.85 7.10
C VAL A 19 -14.68 4.44 8.46
N PRO A 20 -13.40 4.08 8.57
CA PRO A 20 -12.81 3.75 9.86
C PRO A 20 -12.54 5.02 10.68
N ASP A 21 -12.66 4.93 12.00
CA ASP A 21 -12.18 5.96 12.92
C ASP A 21 -10.65 5.92 13.07
N LEU A 22 -10.07 4.70 12.95
CA LEU A 22 -8.63 4.45 13.02
C LEU A 22 -8.19 3.61 11.82
N LEU A 23 -7.20 4.10 11.08
CA LEU A 23 -6.59 3.45 9.93
C LEU A 23 -5.14 3.07 10.22
N PHE A 24 -4.83 1.76 10.19
CA PHE A 24 -3.44 1.30 10.14
C PHE A 24 -2.98 1.17 8.68
N VAL A 25 -1.82 1.73 8.35
CA VAL A 25 -1.23 1.69 7.01
C VAL A 25 0.15 1.08 7.06
N GLU A 26 0.38 0.04 6.27
CA GLU A 26 1.70 -0.55 6.06
C GLU A 26 1.94 -0.77 4.55
N ALA A 27 3.10 -0.36 4.07
CA ALA A 27 3.52 -0.60 2.69
C ALA A 27 5.05 -0.70 2.53
N ALA A 28 5.85 -0.51 3.58
CA ALA A 28 7.30 -0.42 3.49
C ALA A 28 7.94 -1.67 2.87
N VAL A 29 7.55 -2.85 3.35
CA VAL A 29 8.07 -4.13 2.84
C VAL A 29 7.76 -4.31 1.35
N ASN A 30 6.53 -3.98 0.95
CA ASN A 30 6.11 -4.15 -0.44
C ASN A 30 6.71 -3.08 -1.37
N ASP A 31 6.84 -1.84 -0.93
CA ASP A 31 7.46 -0.79 -1.72
C ASP A 31 8.95 -1.08 -1.97
N ASP A 32 9.67 -1.58 -0.96
CA ASP A 32 11.06 -1.99 -1.13
C ASP A 32 11.20 -3.23 -2.03
N THR A 33 10.37 -4.25 -1.81
CA THR A 33 10.36 -5.48 -2.63
C THR A 33 10.02 -5.16 -4.10
N ASN A 34 9.12 -4.22 -4.35
CA ASN A 34 8.74 -3.78 -5.69
C ASN A 34 9.76 -2.79 -6.30
N LYS A 35 10.82 -2.43 -5.57
CA LYS A 35 11.84 -1.48 -6.01
C LYS A 35 11.28 -0.10 -6.32
N CYS A 36 10.24 0.31 -5.60
CA CYS A 36 9.71 1.66 -5.69
C CYS A 36 10.80 2.65 -5.26
N ASN A 37 11.00 3.69 -6.06
CA ASN A 37 11.93 4.77 -5.70
C ASN A 37 11.29 5.71 -4.66
N TYR A 38 12.10 6.61 -4.08
CA TYR A 38 11.66 7.58 -3.08
C TYR A 38 10.39 8.33 -3.50
N ILE A 39 10.34 8.84 -4.73
CA ILE A 39 9.19 9.62 -5.22
C ILE A 39 7.92 8.76 -5.25
N GLN A 40 8.00 7.52 -5.70
CA GLN A 40 6.85 6.61 -5.75
C GLN A 40 6.35 6.26 -4.34
N GLN A 41 7.26 6.02 -3.40
CA GLN A 41 6.96 5.74 -2.01
C GLN A 41 6.24 6.92 -1.34
N VAL A 42 6.80 8.14 -1.51
CA VAL A 42 6.18 9.36 -0.97
C VAL A 42 4.81 9.61 -1.59
N ARG A 43 4.69 9.60 -2.93
CA ARG A 43 3.41 9.84 -3.61
C ARG A 43 2.32 8.87 -3.19
N GLY A 44 2.67 7.60 -3.00
CA GLY A 44 1.74 6.57 -2.56
C GLY A 44 1.25 6.80 -1.13
N MET A 45 2.17 6.94 -0.19
CA MET A 45 1.81 7.14 1.22
C MET A 45 1.13 8.48 1.47
N GLU A 46 1.66 9.55 0.90
CA GLU A 46 1.03 10.88 0.96
C GLU A 46 -0.37 10.87 0.35
N GLY A 47 -0.52 10.16 -0.77
CA GLY A 47 -1.82 9.98 -1.42
C GLY A 47 -2.84 9.36 -0.48
N ILE A 48 -2.49 8.31 0.24
CA ILE A 48 -3.37 7.64 1.22
C ILE A 48 -3.75 8.61 2.35
N VAL A 49 -2.77 9.28 2.97
CA VAL A 49 -3.00 10.17 4.10
C VAL A 49 -3.90 11.34 3.72
N ARG A 50 -3.58 12.02 2.61
CA ARG A 50 -4.38 13.15 2.13
C ARG A 50 -5.80 12.74 1.77
N HIS A 51 -5.96 11.63 1.05
CA HIS A 51 -7.26 11.09 0.67
C HIS A 51 -8.09 10.75 1.92
N ALA A 52 -7.50 10.02 2.88
CA ALA A 52 -8.16 9.64 4.12
C ALA A 52 -8.67 10.86 4.90
N ARG A 53 -7.82 11.85 5.14
CA ARG A 53 -8.16 13.05 5.90
C ARG A 53 -9.07 14.03 5.16
N THR A 54 -9.00 14.06 3.83
CA THR A 54 -9.96 14.84 3.03
C THR A 54 -11.36 14.24 3.11
N PHE A 55 -11.45 12.92 3.11
CA PHE A 55 -12.73 12.21 3.19
C PHE A 55 -13.30 12.19 4.62
N SER A 56 -12.47 11.92 5.61
CA SER A 56 -12.82 11.92 7.03
C SER A 56 -11.76 12.68 7.84
N PRO A 57 -11.95 13.99 8.08
CA PRO A 57 -10.93 14.80 8.74
C PRO A 57 -10.53 14.34 10.15
N ALA A 58 -11.41 13.63 10.83
CA ALA A 58 -11.16 13.12 12.19
C ALA A 58 -10.59 11.69 12.21
N MET A 59 -10.30 11.10 11.06
CA MET A 59 -9.73 9.74 11.00
C MET A 59 -8.30 9.72 11.54
N ASP A 60 -8.08 8.97 12.61
CA ASP A 60 -6.75 8.68 13.13
C ASP A 60 -6.01 7.74 12.18
N ILE A 61 -4.74 8.02 11.93
CA ILE A 61 -3.89 7.21 11.07
C ILE A 61 -2.64 6.80 11.83
N VAL A 62 -2.27 5.54 11.74
CA VAL A 62 -1.01 5.00 12.27
C VAL A 62 -0.25 4.30 11.16
N MET A 63 0.95 4.76 10.85
CA MET A 63 1.84 4.05 9.94
C MET A 63 2.59 2.95 10.68
N LEU A 64 2.62 1.76 10.10
CA LEU A 64 3.40 0.63 10.61
C LEU A 64 4.54 0.33 9.65
N HIS A 65 5.71 -0.04 10.19
CA HIS A 65 6.85 -0.48 9.39
C HIS A 65 7.24 -1.89 9.84
N PHE A 66 6.79 -2.90 9.08
CA PHE A 66 7.12 -4.30 9.37
C PHE A 66 8.56 -4.62 8.98
N ILE A 67 9.11 -5.64 9.63
CA ILE A 67 10.45 -6.14 9.34
C ILE A 67 10.41 -7.22 8.24
N TYR A 68 11.47 -7.28 7.42
CA TYR A 68 11.79 -8.42 6.58
C TYR A 68 13.32 -8.54 6.40
N ASP A 69 13.80 -9.71 5.91
CA ASP A 69 15.22 -10.06 5.88
C ASP A 69 16.18 -8.94 5.45
N PRO A 70 15.94 -8.22 4.33
CA PRO A 70 16.87 -7.19 3.86
C PRO A 70 17.01 -5.98 4.79
N PHE A 71 16.07 -5.75 5.70
CA PHE A 71 16.17 -4.64 6.66
C PHE A 71 17.11 -4.97 7.82
N ILE A 72 17.24 -6.24 8.20
CA ILE A 72 18.01 -6.67 9.39
C ILE A 72 19.45 -6.17 9.35
N PRO A 73 20.25 -6.37 8.28
CA PRO A 73 21.63 -5.90 8.26
C PRO A 73 21.82 -4.39 8.32
N LEU A 74 20.81 -3.61 7.95
CA LEU A 74 20.81 -2.15 8.09
C LEU A 74 20.53 -1.77 9.53
N LEU A 75 19.47 -2.32 10.11
CA LEU A 75 19.06 -2.06 11.49
C LEU A 75 20.12 -2.49 12.50
N ASP A 76 20.83 -3.60 12.25
CA ASP A 76 21.95 -4.05 13.08
C ASP A 76 23.12 -3.05 13.11
N LYS A 77 23.28 -2.25 12.07
CA LYS A 77 24.26 -1.17 11.96
C LYS A 77 23.72 0.18 12.46
N GLY A 78 22.52 0.22 13.01
CA GLY A 78 21.86 1.46 13.41
C GLY A 78 21.41 2.34 12.24
N MET A 79 21.28 1.76 11.03
CA MET A 79 20.82 2.47 9.84
C MET A 79 19.35 2.14 9.57
N GLN A 80 18.58 3.16 9.20
CA GLN A 80 17.20 2.96 8.80
C GLN A 80 17.09 2.58 7.31
N PRO A 81 16.23 1.62 6.96
CA PRO A 81 15.88 1.36 5.56
C PRO A 81 15.33 2.61 4.87
N GLN A 82 15.77 2.87 3.64
CA GLN A 82 15.40 4.08 2.89
C GLN A 82 13.87 4.22 2.74
N VAL A 83 13.17 3.13 2.53
CA VAL A 83 11.71 3.11 2.39
C VAL A 83 11.01 3.54 3.70
N ILE A 84 11.52 3.13 4.85
CA ILE A 84 10.99 3.57 6.15
C ILE A 84 11.19 5.07 6.29
N MET A 85 12.38 5.59 5.98
CA MET A 85 12.64 7.04 6.01
C MET A 85 11.71 7.82 5.08
N SER A 86 11.38 7.27 3.91
CA SER A 86 10.43 7.90 2.99
C SER A 86 9.02 7.99 3.58
N HIS A 87 8.54 6.91 4.18
CA HIS A 87 7.23 6.89 4.83
C HIS A 87 7.19 7.78 6.06
N GLU A 88 8.25 7.77 6.88
CA GLU A 88 8.41 8.67 8.02
C GLU A 88 8.41 10.16 7.61
N SER A 89 8.94 10.50 6.44
CA SER A 89 8.86 11.87 5.93
C SER A 89 7.41 12.31 5.71
N VAL A 90 6.55 11.40 5.29
CA VAL A 90 5.10 11.63 5.16
C VAL A 90 4.45 11.69 6.54
N ALA A 91 4.76 10.75 7.43
CA ALA A 91 4.23 10.74 8.80
C ALA A 91 4.51 12.06 9.51
N ASN A 92 5.77 12.51 9.45
CA ASN A 92 6.19 13.78 10.08
C ASN A 92 5.50 15.00 9.46
N HIS A 93 5.39 15.07 8.13
CA HIS A 93 4.78 16.22 7.45
C HIS A 93 3.29 16.36 7.79
N TYR A 94 2.60 15.24 7.97
CA TYR A 94 1.16 15.21 8.26
C TYR A 94 0.84 15.01 9.74
N ASN A 95 1.84 15.00 10.62
CA ASN A 95 1.67 14.68 12.04
C ASN A 95 0.84 13.40 12.23
N VAL A 96 1.27 12.33 11.57
CA VAL A 96 0.70 10.98 11.65
C VAL A 96 1.54 10.15 12.60
N SER A 97 0.92 9.46 13.54
CA SER A 97 1.62 8.51 14.41
C SER A 97 2.24 7.37 13.59
N SER A 98 3.44 6.97 13.94
CA SER A 98 4.12 5.83 13.31
C SER A 98 4.72 4.87 14.33
N ILE A 99 4.83 3.61 13.97
CA ILE A 99 5.46 2.57 14.79
C ILE A 99 6.49 1.83 13.95
N ASN A 100 7.76 1.99 14.30
CA ASN A 100 8.85 1.25 13.65
C ASN A 100 8.99 -0.16 14.24
N LEU A 101 8.05 -1.04 13.86
CA LEU A 101 8.06 -2.44 14.29
C LEU A 101 9.29 -3.21 13.80
N ALA A 102 9.89 -2.77 12.68
CA ALA A 102 11.11 -3.37 12.17
C ALA A 102 12.29 -3.15 13.12
N GLU A 103 12.43 -1.94 13.63
CA GLU A 103 13.51 -1.60 14.58
C GLU A 103 13.31 -2.31 15.92
N GLU A 104 12.07 -2.35 16.41
CA GLU A 104 11.73 -3.04 17.66
C GLU A 104 12.07 -4.54 17.59
N VAL A 105 11.69 -5.21 16.52
CA VAL A 105 12.01 -6.65 16.34
C VAL A 105 13.52 -6.86 16.20
N ALA A 106 14.21 -6.01 15.41
CA ALA A 106 15.67 -6.10 15.28
C ALA A 106 16.38 -5.88 16.62
N TYR A 107 15.90 -4.94 17.43
CA TYR A 107 16.42 -4.70 18.78
C TYR A 107 16.28 -5.94 19.67
N ARG A 108 15.09 -6.54 19.72
CA ARG A 108 14.82 -7.75 20.53
C ARG A 108 15.64 -8.96 20.08
N MET A 109 15.87 -9.11 18.77
CA MET A 109 16.76 -10.14 18.26
C MET A 109 18.23 -9.92 18.71
N ARG A 110 18.71 -8.68 18.69
CA ARG A 110 20.06 -8.34 19.19
C ARG A 110 20.20 -8.58 20.69
N ASP A 111 19.12 -8.35 21.45
CA ASP A 111 19.10 -8.60 22.89
C ASP A 111 18.97 -10.09 23.25
N GLY A 112 18.80 -10.95 22.23
CA GLY A 112 18.77 -12.40 22.38
C GLY A 112 17.42 -12.97 22.85
N GLU A 113 16.33 -12.19 22.78
CA GLU A 113 15.01 -12.68 23.15
C GLU A 113 14.53 -13.81 22.23
N PHE A 114 14.86 -13.71 20.95
CA PHE A 114 14.55 -14.69 19.88
C PHE A 114 15.41 -14.45 18.65
N ASP A 115 15.50 -15.44 17.78
CA ASP A 115 16.13 -15.31 16.46
C ASP A 115 15.07 -15.12 15.34
N TRP A 116 15.54 -14.83 14.12
CA TRP A 116 14.67 -14.62 12.96
C TRP A 116 13.78 -15.84 12.64
N LYS A 117 14.28 -17.06 12.87
CA LYS A 117 13.53 -18.29 12.65
C LYS A 117 12.43 -18.46 13.69
N GLN A 118 12.73 -18.16 14.95
CA GLN A 118 11.74 -18.20 16.05
C GLN A 118 10.66 -17.13 15.87
N PHE A 119 11.03 -15.94 15.35
CA PHE A 119 10.07 -14.90 14.99
C PHE A 119 9.12 -15.36 13.87
N GLY A 120 9.58 -16.21 12.95
CA GLY A 120 8.80 -16.79 11.86
C GLY A 120 9.00 -16.11 10.49
N GLY A 121 10.00 -15.26 10.37
CA GLY A 121 10.36 -14.63 9.11
C GLY A 121 9.49 -13.41 8.75
N THR A 122 9.51 -13.01 7.49
CA THR A 122 8.75 -11.85 6.97
C THR A 122 7.24 -11.94 7.25
N HIS A 123 6.71 -13.14 7.30
CA HIS A 123 5.34 -13.40 7.75
C HIS A 123 5.43 -14.12 9.10
N PRO A 124 5.42 -13.38 10.21
CA PRO A 124 5.75 -13.94 11.51
C PRO A 124 4.85 -15.11 11.88
N ALA A 125 5.42 -16.06 12.63
CA ALA A 125 4.66 -17.14 13.24
C ALA A 125 3.69 -16.58 14.28
N TRP A 126 2.76 -17.40 14.75
CA TRP A 126 1.78 -16.97 15.77
C TRP A 126 2.45 -16.27 16.96
N ASP A 127 3.56 -16.84 17.46
CA ASP A 127 4.31 -16.25 18.57
C ASP A 127 5.04 -14.95 18.19
N GLY A 128 5.40 -14.76 16.93
CA GLY A 128 6.00 -13.53 16.43
C GLY A 128 5.02 -12.35 16.43
N HIS A 129 3.74 -12.61 16.14
CA HIS A 129 2.72 -11.56 16.16
C HIS A 129 2.53 -10.90 17.52
N LYS A 130 2.83 -11.59 18.61
CA LYS A 130 2.72 -11.02 19.98
C LYS A 130 3.63 -9.80 20.18
N TYR A 131 4.79 -9.76 19.53
CA TYR A 131 5.71 -8.62 19.63
C TYR A 131 5.15 -7.40 18.92
N TYR A 132 4.60 -7.58 17.71
CA TYR A 132 3.89 -6.50 17.04
C TYR A 132 2.69 -6.01 17.83
N ALA A 133 1.88 -6.93 18.34
CA ALA A 133 0.72 -6.58 19.15
C ALA A 133 1.09 -5.84 20.44
N ALA A 134 2.17 -6.24 21.12
CA ALA A 134 2.64 -5.57 22.34
C ALA A 134 3.04 -4.11 22.06
N THR A 135 3.77 -3.86 20.96
CA THR A 135 4.19 -2.51 20.58
C THR A 135 3.00 -1.64 20.16
N ILE A 136 2.03 -2.21 19.42
CA ILE A 136 0.79 -1.50 19.05
C ILE A 136 -0.05 -1.20 20.31
N ASN A 137 -0.17 -2.15 21.25
CA ASN A 137 -0.88 -1.92 22.51
C ASN A 137 -0.21 -0.82 23.35
N HIS A 138 1.13 -0.75 23.33
CA HIS A 138 1.83 0.34 24.00
C HIS A 138 1.44 1.72 23.45
N LEU A 139 1.29 1.86 22.13
CA LEU A 139 0.74 3.09 21.55
C LEU A 139 -0.67 3.37 22.08
N PHE A 140 -1.54 2.35 22.15
CA PHE A 140 -2.89 2.51 22.67
C PHE A 140 -2.89 2.94 24.14
N ASP A 141 -2.00 2.39 24.96
CA ASP A 141 -1.89 2.75 26.37
C ASP A 141 -1.42 4.22 26.51
N LEU A 142 -0.50 4.68 25.65
CA LEU A 142 -0.02 6.07 25.67
C LEU A 142 -1.11 7.06 25.21
N GLU A 143 -1.80 6.75 24.14
CA GLU A 143 -2.75 7.67 23.51
C GLU A 143 -4.15 7.62 24.16
N TRP A 144 -4.58 6.43 24.57
CA TRP A 144 -5.93 6.19 25.06
C TRP A 144 -6.02 5.58 26.47
N GLY A 145 -4.89 5.35 27.13
CA GLY A 145 -4.85 4.80 28.50
C GLY A 145 -5.40 5.73 29.60
N GLY A 146 -5.73 6.98 29.25
CA GLY A 146 -6.32 7.97 30.14
C GLY A 146 -7.82 8.12 29.97
N ASP A 147 -8.35 9.24 30.42
CA ASP A 147 -9.79 9.58 30.39
C ASP A 147 -10.24 10.04 28.99
N VAL A 148 -10.19 9.12 28.02
CA VAL A 148 -10.51 9.36 26.60
C VAL A 148 -11.94 9.85 26.40
N ALA A 149 -12.88 9.39 27.26
CA ALA A 149 -14.28 9.76 27.16
C ALA A 149 -14.55 11.27 27.32
N LYS A 150 -13.57 12.02 27.84
CA LYS A 150 -13.64 13.49 27.97
C LYS A 150 -12.97 14.25 26.81
N LYS A 151 -12.27 13.56 25.92
CA LYS A 151 -11.63 14.20 24.77
C LYS A 151 -12.70 14.48 23.68
N THR A 152 -12.67 15.66 23.14
CA THR A 152 -13.50 16.01 21.97
C THR A 152 -12.76 15.58 20.71
N VAL A 153 -13.47 14.92 19.80
CA VAL A 153 -12.93 14.59 18.47
C VAL A 153 -12.54 15.88 17.75
N GLN A 154 -11.34 15.93 17.24
CA GLN A 154 -10.80 17.08 16.51
C GLN A 154 -10.41 16.67 15.10
N PRO A 155 -10.65 17.51 14.09
CA PRO A 155 -10.13 17.24 12.75
C PRO A 155 -8.61 17.39 12.74
N HIS A 156 -7.94 16.52 11.98
CA HIS A 156 -6.53 16.64 11.70
C HIS A 156 -6.29 17.65 10.59
N GLU A 157 -5.26 18.45 10.76
CA GLU A 157 -4.84 19.38 9.71
C GLU A 157 -4.29 18.63 8.50
N VAL A 158 -4.60 19.14 7.32
CA VAL A 158 -3.99 18.70 6.05
C VAL A 158 -3.20 19.89 5.54
N PRO A 159 -1.86 19.85 5.57
CA PRO A 159 -1.03 20.91 5.03
C PRO A 159 -1.42 21.27 3.60
N GLU A 160 -1.51 22.57 3.31
CA GLU A 160 -1.86 23.07 1.98
C GLU A 160 -0.85 22.58 0.93
N GLN A 161 0.43 22.66 1.28
CA GLN A 161 1.50 22.18 0.41
C GLN A 161 1.78 20.70 0.66
N PRO A 162 1.61 19.83 -0.34
CA PRO A 162 2.06 18.44 -0.25
C PRO A 162 3.59 18.37 -0.31
N ILE A 163 4.15 17.23 0.11
CA ILE A 163 5.57 16.92 -0.10
C ILE A 163 5.84 16.80 -1.60
N ASP A 164 4.97 16.11 -2.34
CA ASP A 164 5.04 16.02 -3.79
C ASP A 164 3.71 16.50 -4.42
N ALA A 165 3.81 17.50 -5.30
CA ALA A 165 2.65 18.05 -6.00
C ALA A 165 1.88 17.05 -6.88
N TYR A 166 2.45 15.86 -7.09
CA TYR A 166 1.84 14.76 -7.84
C TYR A 166 1.48 13.58 -6.94
N SER A 167 1.29 13.79 -5.63
CA SER A 167 0.80 12.76 -4.73
C SER A 167 -0.51 12.16 -5.27
N TYR A 168 -0.76 10.89 -4.92
CA TYR A 168 -1.93 10.16 -5.45
C TYR A 168 -3.19 10.37 -4.58
N ASP A 169 -3.37 11.58 -4.04
CA ASP A 169 -4.47 11.98 -3.15
C ASP A 169 -5.86 11.94 -3.81
N LYS A 170 -5.90 11.88 -5.13
CA LYS A 170 -7.12 11.73 -5.94
C LYS A 170 -7.11 10.44 -6.75
N GLY A 171 -6.33 9.46 -6.31
CA GLY A 171 -6.26 8.15 -6.93
C GLY A 171 -7.60 7.44 -6.87
N VAL A 172 -8.08 6.94 -8.03
CA VAL A 172 -9.32 6.17 -8.12
C VAL A 172 -9.08 4.87 -8.88
N PHE A 173 -9.79 3.82 -8.50
CA PHE A 173 -9.76 2.54 -9.18
C PHE A 173 -10.98 2.44 -10.09
N ILE A 174 -10.73 2.43 -11.41
CA ILE A 174 -11.77 2.47 -12.41
C ILE A 174 -12.22 1.05 -12.77
N ASP A 175 -13.53 0.83 -12.91
CA ASP A 175 -14.07 -0.45 -13.37
C ASP A 175 -13.53 -0.81 -14.76
N ILE A 176 -13.10 -2.04 -14.93
CA ILE A 176 -12.57 -2.58 -16.20
C ILE A 176 -13.57 -2.48 -17.35
N ARG A 177 -14.88 -2.40 -17.07
CA ARG A 177 -15.94 -2.23 -18.06
C ARG A 177 -15.99 -0.84 -18.68
N SER A 178 -15.22 0.11 -18.13
CA SER A 178 -15.02 1.44 -18.74
C SER A 178 -14.11 1.38 -19.97
N ALA A 179 -13.35 0.29 -20.15
CA ALA A 179 -12.52 0.08 -21.33
C ALA A 179 -13.37 -0.04 -22.59
N LYS A 180 -12.90 0.57 -23.67
CA LYS A 180 -13.60 0.65 -24.97
C LYS A 180 -12.71 0.08 -26.07
N GLN A 181 -13.29 -0.07 -27.28
CA GLN A 181 -12.59 -0.56 -28.46
C GLN A 181 -11.83 -1.88 -28.18
N LEU A 182 -12.51 -2.82 -27.53
CA LEU A 182 -11.93 -4.11 -27.16
C LEU A 182 -11.66 -4.95 -28.41
N ASN A 183 -10.42 -4.92 -28.91
CA ASN A 183 -9.98 -5.78 -29.98
C ASN A 183 -9.16 -6.95 -29.41
N GLY A 184 -9.78 -8.13 -29.34
CA GLY A 184 -9.15 -9.31 -28.76
C GLY A 184 -9.08 -9.34 -27.23
N TRP A 185 -9.65 -8.34 -26.56
CA TRP A 185 -9.88 -8.34 -25.12
C TRP A 185 -11.35 -8.68 -24.85
N LYS A 186 -11.60 -9.35 -23.75
CA LYS A 186 -12.94 -9.64 -23.24
C LYS A 186 -12.99 -9.51 -21.73
N VAL A 187 -14.15 -9.15 -21.20
CA VAL A 187 -14.40 -9.22 -19.75
C VAL A 187 -14.80 -10.65 -19.42
N VAL A 188 -14.12 -11.25 -18.45
CA VAL A 188 -14.46 -12.54 -17.84
C VAL A 188 -14.92 -12.25 -16.44
N GLU A 189 -16.19 -12.48 -16.13
CA GLU A 189 -16.81 -12.09 -14.86
C GLU A 189 -16.31 -12.91 -13.66
N ASP A 190 -15.98 -14.16 -13.88
CA ASP A 190 -15.46 -15.09 -12.86
C ASP A 190 -14.12 -15.66 -13.34
N TRP A 191 -13.09 -14.82 -13.27
CA TRP A 191 -11.80 -15.19 -13.82
C TRP A 191 -11.01 -16.11 -12.91
N MET A 192 -10.42 -17.14 -13.52
CA MET A 192 -9.41 -18.02 -12.93
C MET A 192 -8.25 -18.21 -13.92
N PRO A 193 -7.00 -18.31 -13.44
CA PRO A 193 -5.88 -18.64 -14.31
C PRO A 193 -6.04 -20.05 -14.88
N THR A 194 -5.68 -20.22 -16.14
CA THR A 194 -5.70 -21.52 -16.83
C THR A 194 -4.49 -22.41 -16.46
N VAL A 195 -3.42 -21.79 -15.99
CA VAL A 195 -2.20 -22.46 -15.55
C VAL A 195 -2.29 -22.74 -14.05
N LYS A 196 -1.97 -23.99 -13.66
CA LYS A 196 -1.90 -24.35 -12.24
C LYS A 196 -0.83 -23.52 -11.53
N GLY A 197 -1.20 -22.95 -10.41
CA GLY A 197 -0.32 -22.16 -9.55
C GLY A 197 -1.03 -21.78 -8.25
N ASN A 198 -0.29 -21.21 -7.33
CA ASN A 198 -0.87 -20.66 -6.12
C ASN A 198 -1.66 -19.40 -6.47
N THR A 199 -2.91 -19.37 -6.09
CA THR A 199 -3.79 -18.20 -6.22
C THR A 199 -4.08 -17.61 -4.85
N ARG A 200 -4.40 -16.31 -4.82
CA ARG A 200 -4.84 -15.65 -3.60
C ARG A 200 -6.33 -15.30 -3.71
N LYS A 201 -7.09 -15.62 -2.68
CA LYS A 201 -8.47 -15.17 -2.54
C LYS A 201 -8.54 -13.64 -2.72
N GLY A 202 -9.52 -13.16 -3.48
CA GLY A 202 -9.68 -11.73 -3.82
C GLY A 202 -8.97 -11.29 -5.11
N PHE A 203 -8.10 -12.15 -5.71
CA PHE A 203 -7.50 -11.93 -7.04
C PHE A 203 -7.93 -12.96 -8.08
N VAL A 204 -8.75 -13.91 -7.67
CA VAL A 204 -9.42 -14.90 -8.51
C VAL A 204 -10.90 -14.88 -8.19
N HIS A 205 -11.73 -15.39 -9.10
CA HIS A 205 -13.19 -15.28 -9.02
C HIS A 205 -13.66 -13.82 -8.98
N VAL A 206 -12.99 -12.98 -9.74
CA VAL A 206 -13.26 -11.55 -9.90
C VAL A 206 -13.39 -11.20 -11.37
N PRO A 207 -14.11 -10.13 -11.72
CA PRO A 207 -14.12 -9.63 -13.09
C PRO A 207 -12.71 -9.22 -13.54
N MET A 208 -12.31 -9.68 -14.73
CA MET A 208 -10.98 -9.42 -15.30
C MET A 208 -11.08 -9.15 -16.79
N LEU A 209 -10.30 -8.19 -17.28
CA LEU A 209 -10.01 -8.04 -18.71
C LEU A 209 -8.95 -9.05 -19.12
N VAL A 210 -9.27 -9.89 -20.09
CA VAL A 210 -8.40 -10.97 -20.55
C VAL A 210 -8.18 -10.87 -22.05
N ALA A 211 -6.93 -11.02 -22.48
CA ALA A 211 -6.56 -11.23 -23.88
C ALA A 211 -5.79 -12.52 -24.00
N ASP A 212 -6.05 -13.27 -25.07
CA ASP A 212 -5.49 -14.58 -25.36
C ASP A 212 -4.60 -14.60 -26.61
N ARG A 213 -4.36 -13.44 -27.22
CA ARG A 213 -3.55 -13.31 -28.43
C ARG A 213 -2.66 -12.07 -28.41
N ALA A 214 -1.53 -12.15 -29.11
CA ALA A 214 -0.71 -10.99 -29.41
C ALA A 214 -1.50 -9.97 -30.25
N SER A 215 -1.10 -8.71 -30.22
CA SER A 215 -1.77 -7.58 -30.91
C SER A 215 -3.21 -7.29 -30.47
N ALA A 216 -3.68 -7.87 -29.38
CA ALA A 216 -4.91 -7.42 -28.75
C ALA A 216 -4.75 -5.98 -28.24
N SER A 217 -5.78 -5.15 -28.45
CA SER A 217 -5.74 -3.75 -28.04
C SER A 217 -7.04 -3.33 -27.37
N LEU A 218 -6.94 -2.35 -26.49
CA LEU A 218 -8.08 -1.68 -25.88
C LEU A 218 -7.78 -0.19 -25.74
N SER A 219 -8.79 0.61 -25.55
CA SER A 219 -8.63 2.01 -25.18
C SER A 219 -9.55 2.38 -24.01
N PHE A 220 -9.17 3.40 -23.29
CA PHE A 220 -10.03 4.06 -22.32
C PHE A 220 -9.66 5.54 -22.23
N SER A 221 -10.58 6.35 -21.75
CA SER A 221 -10.33 7.77 -21.54
C SER A 221 -10.22 8.06 -20.04
N PHE A 222 -9.29 8.90 -19.68
CA PHE A 222 -9.13 9.39 -18.31
C PHE A 222 -8.79 10.87 -18.32
N GLU A 223 -9.08 11.52 -17.24
CA GLU A 223 -8.61 12.89 -16.95
C GLU A 223 -7.74 12.82 -15.69
N GLY A 224 -6.48 13.23 -15.82
CA GLY A 224 -5.55 13.15 -14.69
C GLY A 224 -4.10 13.17 -15.11
N ARG A 225 -3.22 13.11 -14.12
CA ARG A 225 -1.76 13.19 -14.29
C ARG A 225 -1.07 11.83 -14.22
N ALA A 226 -1.77 10.81 -13.76
CA ALA A 226 -1.25 9.45 -13.64
C ALA A 226 -2.31 8.44 -14.07
N VAL A 227 -1.87 7.40 -14.73
CA VAL A 227 -2.69 6.26 -15.11
C VAL A 227 -1.86 5.00 -14.93
N GLY A 228 -2.49 3.92 -14.52
CA GLY A 228 -1.85 2.63 -14.35
C GLY A 228 -2.79 1.48 -14.59
N ILE A 229 -2.24 0.29 -14.66
CA ILE A 229 -2.98 -0.96 -14.81
C ILE A 229 -2.69 -1.82 -13.58
N PHE A 230 -3.74 -2.28 -12.91
CA PHE A 230 -3.63 -3.27 -11.86
C PHE A 230 -3.89 -4.65 -12.48
N CYS A 231 -2.85 -5.46 -12.60
CA CYS A 231 -2.91 -6.71 -13.34
C CYS A 231 -2.51 -7.92 -12.48
N ALA A 232 -3.07 -9.07 -12.83
CA ALA A 232 -2.55 -10.35 -12.41
C ALA A 232 -1.46 -10.79 -13.39
N ALA A 233 -0.28 -11.12 -12.89
CA ALA A 233 0.85 -11.60 -13.68
C ALA A 233 1.16 -13.04 -13.32
N GLY A 234 1.60 -13.81 -14.32
CA GLY A 234 2.00 -15.20 -14.19
C GLY A 234 3.05 -15.58 -15.22
N PRO A 235 3.44 -16.87 -15.29
CA PRO A 235 4.48 -17.32 -16.22
C PRO A 235 4.20 -17.04 -17.71
N GLN A 236 2.94 -16.81 -18.04
CA GLN A 236 2.50 -16.51 -19.41
C GLN A 236 2.13 -15.04 -19.62
N ALA A 237 2.49 -14.17 -18.67
CA ALA A 237 2.25 -12.73 -18.83
C ALA A 237 3.05 -12.19 -20.02
N CYS A 238 2.38 -11.38 -20.84
CA CYS A 238 2.99 -10.71 -21.98
C CYS A 238 3.50 -9.32 -21.61
N VAL A 239 4.23 -8.71 -22.54
CA VAL A 239 4.62 -7.30 -22.45
C VAL A 239 3.45 -6.45 -22.95
N LEU A 240 3.06 -5.46 -22.16
CA LEU A 240 2.08 -4.46 -22.56
C LEU A 240 2.79 -3.25 -23.18
N GLU A 241 2.24 -2.78 -24.29
CA GLU A 241 2.65 -1.51 -24.88
C GLU A 241 1.51 -0.50 -24.71
N TYR A 242 1.82 0.74 -24.42
CA TYR A 242 0.83 1.78 -24.23
C TYR A 242 1.17 3.06 -24.98
N SER A 243 0.14 3.79 -25.36
CA SER A 243 0.22 5.13 -25.94
C SER A 243 -0.77 6.04 -25.23
N ILE A 244 -0.36 7.25 -24.91
CA ILE A 244 -1.18 8.29 -24.28
C ILE A 244 -1.30 9.44 -25.26
N ASP A 245 -2.53 9.89 -25.53
CA ASP A 245 -2.85 11.03 -26.39
C ASP A 245 -2.21 10.95 -27.80
N GLY A 246 -2.12 9.74 -28.35
CA GLY A 246 -1.55 9.50 -29.67
C GLY A 246 -0.03 9.55 -29.76
N ALA A 247 0.67 9.61 -28.60
CA ALA A 247 2.14 9.53 -28.58
C ALA A 247 2.63 8.15 -29.05
N PRO A 248 3.91 8.01 -29.44
CA PRO A 248 4.47 6.70 -29.79
C PRO A 248 4.33 5.67 -28.65
N PHE A 249 4.10 4.41 -29.03
CA PHE A 249 4.00 3.32 -28.07
C PHE A 249 5.28 3.15 -27.22
N LYS A 250 5.09 2.87 -25.94
CA LYS A 250 6.13 2.58 -24.95
C LYS A 250 5.82 1.23 -24.27
N LYS A 251 6.86 0.59 -23.74
CA LYS A 251 6.77 -0.65 -22.94
C LYS A 251 6.80 -0.36 -21.46
#